data_f20e1b6cbc454201cdca2e2f14a34472
#
_entry.id   f20e1b6cbc454201cdca2e2f14a34472
#
_cell.length_a   1.000
_cell.length_b   1.000
_cell.length_c   1.000
_cell.angle_alpha   90.00
_cell.angle_beta   90.00
_cell.angle_gamma   90.00
#
_symmetry.space_group_name_H-M   'P 1'
#
loop_
_entity.id
_entity.type
_entity.pdbx_description
1 polymer ?
#
loop_
_entity_poly.entity_id
_entity_poly.type
_entity_poly.pdbx_seq_one_letter_code
_entity_poly.pdbx_strand_id
1 'polypeptide(L)'
;LIKLEISQAISDLNLARENIVSQQENVNQAKESLRIAQVQYQQGLLTNIEEMDTELALTIAQTNYLQAMSDYLIAKAKYEKAIGKD
;
A
#
# COMPACT_ATOMS: atom_id res chain seq x y z
N LEU A 1 23.13 22.60 -4.41
CA LEU A 1 22.36 22.38 -3.21
C LEU A 1 20.90 22.26 -3.52
N ILE A 2 20.35 23.32 -4.08
CA ILE A 2 18.93 23.32 -4.42
C ILE A 2 18.64 22.20 -5.42
N LYS A 3 19.51 22.05 -6.39
CA LYS A 3 19.38 20.99 -7.37
C LYS A 3 19.37 19.62 -6.73
N LEU A 4 20.23 19.44 -5.74
CA LEU A 4 20.32 18.16 -5.05
C LEU A 4 19.04 17.88 -4.27
N GLU A 5 18.49 18.90 -3.64
CA GLU A 5 17.25 18.75 -2.88
C GLU A 5 16.08 18.40 -3.79
N ILE A 6 15.99 19.04 -4.95
CA ILE A 6 14.94 18.76 -5.91
C ILE A 6 15.09 17.33 -6.45
N SER A 7 16.31 16.94 -6.76
CA SER A 7 16.59 15.60 -7.25
C SER A 7 16.18 14.55 -6.24
N GLN A 8 16.51 14.79 -4.96
CA GLN A 8 16.14 13.87 -3.90
C GLN A 8 14.62 13.81 -3.73
N ALA A 9 13.95 14.96 -3.82
CA ALA A 9 12.50 15.01 -3.68
C ALA A 9 11.80 14.26 -4.81
N ILE A 10 12.33 14.36 -6.03
CA ILE A 10 11.78 13.62 -7.17
C ILE A 10 11.96 12.13 -6.98
N SER A 11 13.14 11.72 -6.51
CA SER A 11 13.42 10.31 -6.26
C SER A 11 12.47 9.76 -5.20
N ASP A 12 12.29 10.51 -4.11
CA ASP A 12 11.40 10.09 -3.03
C ASP A 12 9.96 9.98 -3.51
N LEU A 13 9.54 10.94 -4.36
CA LEU A 13 8.18 10.93 -4.89
C LEU A 13 7.95 9.71 -5.79
N ASN A 14 8.92 9.39 -6.63
CA ASN A 14 8.81 8.23 -7.51
C ASN A 14 8.76 6.93 -6.72
N LEU A 15 9.58 6.81 -5.69
CA LEU A 15 9.57 5.62 -4.83
C LEU A 15 8.24 5.47 -4.12
N ALA A 16 7.69 6.59 -3.62
CA ALA A 16 6.41 6.54 -2.94
C ALA A 16 5.29 6.12 -3.90
N ARG A 17 5.35 6.61 -5.13
CA ARG A 17 4.37 6.23 -6.15
C ARG A 17 4.45 4.74 -6.48
N GLU A 18 5.67 4.23 -6.64
CA GLU A 18 5.85 2.81 -6.91
C GLU A 18 5.35 1.95 -5.76
N ASN A 19 5.56 2.44 -4.54
CA ASN A 19 5.10 1.70 -3.36
C ASN A 19 3.57 1.63 -3.31
N ILE A 20 2.87 2.71 -3.71
CA ILE A 20 1.42 2.67 -3.79
C ILE A 20 0.96 1.57 -4.74
N VAL A 21 1.58 1.46 -5.90
CA VAL A 21 1.22 0.44 -6.87
C VAL A 21 1.44 -0.96 -6.29
N SER A 22 2.59 -1.17 -5.63
CA SER A 22 2.88 -2.46 -5.00
C SER A 22 1.86 -2.81 -3.92
N GLN A 23 1.51 -1.84 -3.07
CA GLN A 23 0.57 -2.10 -2.01
C GLN A 23 -0.83 -2.34 -2.56
N GLN A 24 -1.19 -1.67 -3.66
CA GLN A 24 -2.46 -1.93 -4.31
C GLN A 24 -2.55 -3.37 -4.80
N GLU A 25 -1.47 -3.87 -5.38
CA GLU A 25 -1.43 -5.27 -5.81
C GLU A 25 -1.55 -6.22 -4.63
N ASN A 26 -0.91 -5.88 -3.52
CA ASN A 26 -1.00 -6.70 -2.31
C ASN A 26 -2.44 -6.76 -1.80
N VAL A 27 -3.15 -5.64 -1.83
CA VAL A 27 -4.55 -5.60 -1.44
C VAL A 27 -5.38 -6.49 -2.37
N ASN A 28 -5.14 -6.40 -3.68
CA ASN A 28 -5.88 -7.19 -4.65
C ASN A 28 -5.65 -8.69 -4.42
N GLN A 29 -4.41 -9.09 -4.13
CA GLN A 29 -4.09 -10.48 -3.86
C GLN A 29 -4.76 -10.94 -2.56
N ALA A 30 -4.76 -10.10 -1.54
CA ALA A 30 -5.38 -10.45 -0.26
C ALA A 30 -6.89 -10.59 -0.41
N LYS A 31 -7.51 -9.74 -1.22
CA LYS A 31 -8.95 -9.86 -1.50
C LYS A 31 -9.27 -11.18 -2.19
N GLU A 32 -8.46 -11.56 -3.15
CA GLU A 32 -8.69 -12.82 -3.87
C GLU A 32 -8.47 -14.01 -2.93
N SER A 33 -7.46 -13.95 -2.09
CA SER A 33 -7.22 -15.01 -1.10
C SER A 33 -8.40 -15.14 -0.16
N LEU A 34 -8.97 -14.02 0.28
CA LEU A 34 -10.12 -14.06 1.16
C LEU A 34 -11.34 -14.65 0.46
N ARG A 35 -11.55 -14.29 -0.80
CA ARG A 35 -12.66 -14.84 -1.58
C ARG A 35 -12.57 -16.36 -1.65
N ILE A 36 -11.37 -16.86 -1.93
CA ILE A 36 -11.15 -18.30 -2.02
C ILE A 36 -11.36 -18.96 -0.66
N ALA A 37 -10.83 -18.34 0.40
CA ALA A 37 -10.97 -18.87 1.75
C ALA A 37 -12.43 -18.94 2.18
N GLN A 38 -13.23 -17.93 1.81
CA GLN A 38 -14.66 -17.93 2.14
C GLN A 38 -15.39 -19.08 1.46
N VAL A 39 -15.07 -19.33 0.18
CA VAL A 39 -15.66 -20.45 -0.54
C VAL A 39 -15.27 -21.77 0.12
N GLN A 40 -14.00 -21.93 0.46
CA GLN A 40 -13.51 -23.15 1.09
C GLN A 40 -14.12 -23.36 2.47
N TYR A 41 -14.30 -22.28 3.21
CA TYR A 41 -14.92 -22.35 4.53
C TYR A 41 -16.38 -22.83 4.40
N GLN A 42 -17.10 -22.28 3.44
CA GLN A 42 -18.49 -22.69 3.22
C GLN A 42 -18.59 -24.14 2.82
N GLN A 43 -17.57 -24.68 2.16
CA GLN A 43 -17.53 -26.07 1.74
C GLN A 43 -16.98 -27.00 2.83
N GLY A 44 -16.61 -26.44 3.99
CA GLY A 44 -16.08 -27.23 5.07
C GLY A 44 -14.62 -27.64 4.89
N LEU A 45 -13.91 -27.01 3.95
CA LEU A 45 -12.52 -27.34 3.66
C LEU A 45 -11.53 -26.49 4.44
N LEU A 46 -12.01 -25.49 5.12
CA LEU A 46 -11.15 -24.53 5.85
C LEU A 46 -11.78 -24.28 7.20
N THR A 47 -10.94 -24.11 8.22
CA THR A 47 -11.45 -23.80 9.55
C THR A 47 -11.80 -22.31 9.66
N ASN A 48 -12.64 -21.99 10.65
CA ASN A 48 -13.00 -20.61 10.91
C ASN A 48 -11.77 -19.77 11.25
N ILE A 49 -10.83 -20.35 11.99
CA ILE A 49 -9.60 -19.63 12.33
C ILE A 49 -8.78 -19.33 11.09
N GLU A 50 -8.71 -20.28 10.17
CA GLU A 50 -7.96 -20.06 8.91
C GLU A 50 -8.61 -18.98 8.06
N GLU A 51 -9.95 -18.94 8.03
CA GLU A 51 -10.64 -17.88 7.30
C GLU A 51 -10.38 -16.53 7.95
N MET A 52 -10.42 -16.46 9.28
CA MET A 52 -10.17 -15.23 10.01
C MET A 52 -8.74 -14.73 9.79
N ASP A 53 -7.78 -15.64 9.70
CA ASP A 53 -6.40 -15.25 9.39
C ASP A 53 -6.32 -14.58 8.02
N THR A 54 -7.10 -15.05 7.06
CA THR A 54 -7.15 -14.47 5.72
C THR A 54 -7.80 -13.08 5.75
N GLU A 55 -8.84 -12.91 6.59
CA GLU A 55 -9.44 -11.59 6.78
C GLU A 55 -8.45 -10.61 7.40
N LEU A 56 -7.67 -11.08 8.37
CA LEU A 56 -6.66 -10.24 9.00
C LEU A 56 -5.59 -9.83 8.00
N ALA A 57 -5.18 -10.75 7.13
CA ALA A 57 -4.20 -10.45 6.10
C ALA A 57 -4.68 -9.33 5.17
N LEU A 58 -5.98 -9.34 4.83
CA LEU A 58 -6.53 -8.27 4.00
C LEU A 58 -6.51 -6.94 4.75
N THR A 59 -6.86 -6.94 6.03
CA THR A 59 -6.83 -5.73 6.85
C THR A 59 -5.42 -5.15 6.92
N ILE A 60 -4.42 -6.01 7.10
CA ILE A 60 -3.04 -5.56 7.14
C ILE A 60 -2.63 -4.96 5.79
N ALA A 61 -3.01 -5.62 4.69
CA ALA A 61 -2.68 -5.11 3.36
C ALA A 61 -3.33 -3.75 3.11
N GLN A 62 -4.58 -3.57 3.53
CA GLN A 62 -5.27 -2.30 3.39
C GLN A 62 -4.62 -1.21 4.23
N THR A 63 -4.18 -1.55 5.44
CA THR A 63 -3.48 -0.60 6.30
C THR A 63 -2.16 -0.17 5.66
N ASN A 64 -1.43 -1.11 5.09
CA ASN A 64 -0.17 -0.80 4.41
C ASN A 64 -0.40 0.08 3.20
N TYR A 65 -1.48 -0.14 2.47
CA TYR A 65 -1.84 0.70 1.33
C TYR A 65 -2.14 2.13 1.78
N LEU A 66 -2.90 2.29 2.85
CA LEU A 66 -3.19 3.62 3.37
C LEU A 66 -1.92 4.33 3.84
N GLN A 67 -1.01 3.58 4.46
CA GLN A 67 0.27 4.15 4.87
C GLN A 67 1.08 4.60 3.65
N ALA A 68 1.07 3.82 2.59
CA ALA A 68 1.77 4.19 1.36
C ALA A 68 1.19 5.46 0.76
N MET A 69 -0.13 5.63 0.81
CA MET A 69 -0.76 6.85 0.31
C MET A 69 -0.37 8.06 1.15
N SER A 70 -0.32 7.88 2.47
CA SER A 70 0.11 8.95 3.36
C SER A 70 1.55 9.35 3.05
N ASP A 71 2.42 8.36 2.87
CA ASP A 71 3.81 8.60 2.54
C ASP A 71 3.96 9.34 1.22
N TYR A 72 3.13 8.99 0.24
CA TYR A 72 3.14 9.68 -1.04
C TYR A 72 2.75 11.14 -0.89
N LEU A 73 1.72 11.43 -0.10
CA LEU A 73 1.28 12.81 0.11
C LEU A 73 2.36 13.62 0.80
N ILE A 74 3.09 13.01 1.73
CA ILE A 74 4.20 13.68 2.40
C ILE A 74 5.32 13.96 1.40
N ALA A 75 5.65 12.97 0.57
CA ALA A 75 6.70 13.14 -0.44
C ALA A 75 6.32 14.22 -1.45
N LYS A 76 5.04 14.25 -1.82
CA LYS A 76 4.55 15.24 -2.76
C LYS A 76 4.64 16.65 -2.18
N ALA A 77 4.29 16.80 -0.90
CA ALA A 77 4.39 18.08 -0.24
C ALA A 77 5.84 18.55 -0.17
N LYS A 78 6.76 17.64 0.11
CA LYS A 78 8.17 17.99 0.15
C LYS A 78 8.69 18.38 -1.23
N TYR A 79 8.22 17.69 -2.26
CA TYR A 79 8.61 18.02 -3.62
C TYR A 79 8.11 19.42 -4.00
N GLU A 80 6.86 19.73 -3.70
CA GLU A 80 6.30 21.03 -4.01
C GLU A 80 7.03 22.13 -3.26
N LYS A 81 7.40 21.85 -2.03
CA LYS A 81 8.17 22.81 -1.25
C LYS A 81 9.55 23.04 -1.85
N ALA A 82 10.18 21.96 -2.33
CA ALA A 82 11.53 22.06 -2.89
C ALA A 82 11.58 22.82 -4.19
N ILE A 83 10.55 22.68 -5.03
CA ILE A 83 10.58 23.36 -6.32
C ILE A 83 9.98 24.75 -6.26
N GLY A 84 9.28 25.05 -5.13
CA GLY A 84 8.65 26.13 -5.28
C GLY A 84 8.50 27.18 -4.71
N LYS A 85 8.80 27.05 -4.03
CA LYS A 85 8.38 27.85 -3.51
C LYS A 85 8.94 28.75 -3.00
N ASP A 86 9.09 29.41 -2.99
CA ASP A 86 9.55 30.33 -2.43
C ASP A 86 9.48 30.36 -1.44
#